data_d781e06eab3307ac881fb0b0911ec0d3
#
_entry.id   d781e06eab3307ac881fb0b0911ec0d3
#
_cell.length_a   1.000
_cell.length_b   1.000
_cell.length_c   1.000
_cell.angle_alpha   90.00
_cell.angle_beta   90.00
_cell.angle_gamma   90.00
#
_symmetry.space_group_name_H-M   'P 1'
#
loop_
_entity.id
_entity.type
_entity.pdbx_description
1 polymer ?
#
loop_
_entity_poly.entity_id
_entity_poly.type
_entity_poly.pdbx_seq_one_letter_code
_entity_poly.pdbx_strand_id
1 'polypeptide(L)'
;TESNTIALLIKGIDNQFFQGMLKIFEEELKKLEYTFLLYAVGEDQDDVSVAVQLAKEKRLKGLIFLGGQMDYLDTRLEETGVPYVLCTVAVNMMAPKRNGSSVSIDDEKESYKAVDYLCKKGHKKIAIISGKRGDQAVGGLRLKGYREALKDNGIEVNENLIRYMKDDIPEYSVANGYQVTKELLQSKEEFTALYAISDLTAFGVYKAISESGKKV
;
A
#
# COMPACT_ATOMS: atom_id res chain seq x y z
N THR A 1 24.78 -27.10 10.68
CA THR A 1 25.07 -25.64 10.66
C THR A 1 23.75 -24.91 10.60
N GLU A 2 23.50 -24.02 11.54
CA GLU A 2 22.33 -23.14 11.51
C GLU A 2 22.40 -22.29 10.24
N SER A 3 21.26 -22.09 9.59
CA SER A 3 21.17 -21.21 8.43
C SER A 3 21.30 -19.75 8.87
N ASN A 4 21.97 -18.96 8.05
CA ASN A 4 22.13 -17.51 8.26
C ASN A 4 21.37 -16.72 7.18
N THR A 5 20.35 -17.33 6.56
CA THR A 5 19.61 -16.73 5.44
C THR A 5 18.34 -16.08 5.92
N ILE A 6 18.16 -14.82 5.59
CA ILE A 6 16.91 -14.07 5.74
C ILE A 6 16.32 -13.86 4.34
N ALA A 7 15.09 -14.31 4.14
CA ALA A 7 14.37 -14.05 2.90
C ALA A 7 13.46 -12.82 3.03
N LEU A 8 13.55 -11.93 2.06
CA LEU A 8 12.64 -10.80 1.89
C LEU A 8 11.72 -11.08 0.71
N LEU A 9 10.43 -11.19 1.02
CA LEU A 9 9.37 -11.32 0.04
C LEU A 9 8.81 -9.93 -0.25
N ILE A 10 8.87 -9.51 -1.50
CA ILE A 10 8.36 -8.21 -1.91
C ILE A 10 7.19 -8.37 -2.88
N LYS A 11 6.08 -7.73 -2.59
CA LYS A 11 4.97 -7.58 -3.53
C LYS A 11 4.92 -6.15 -4.05
N GLY A 12 4.97 -5.99 -5.37
CA GLY A 12 5.12 -4.69 -6.01
C GLY A 12 6.58 -4.22 -6.08
N ILE A 13 7.46 -5.07 -6.61
CA ILE A 13 8.90 -4.78 -6.72
C ILE A 13 9.20 -3.50 -7.51
N ASP A 14 8.33 -3.11 -8.44
CA ASP A 14 8.47 -1.90 -9.24
C ASP A 14 8.04 -0.62 -8.50
N ASN A 15 7.49 -0.74 -7.29
CA ASN A 15 7.11 0.41 -6.49
C ASN A 15 8.35 1.11 -5.94
N GLN A 16 8.60 2.33 -6.41
CA GLN A 16 9.76 3.14 -6.00
C GLN A 16 9.83 3.39 -4.48
N PHE A 17 8.69 3.38 -3.80
CA PHE A 17 8.64 3.49 -2.35
C PHE A 17 9.44 2.37 -1.65
N PHE A 18 9.44 1.17 -2.20
CA PHE A 18 10.17 0.03 -1.64
C PHE A 18 11.66 0.02 -1.98
N GLN A 19 12.09 0.71 -3.04
CA GLN A 19 13.49 0.69 -3.49
C GLN A 19 14.46 1.23 -2.42
N GLY A 20 14.08 2.31 -1.74
CA GLY A 20 14.88 2.85 -0.63
C GLY A 20 14.99 1.88 0.55
N MET A 21 13.91 1.17 0.85
CA MET A 21 13.88 0.17 1.93
C MET A 21 14.72 -1.05 1.59
N LEU A 22 14.66 -1.55 0.35
CA LEU A 22 15.47 -2.69 -0.11
C LEU A 22 16.96 -2.44 0.11
N LYS A 23 17.44 -1.26 -0.26
CA LYS A 23 18.83 -0.89 -0.07
C LYS A 23 19.23 -0.93 1.42
N ILE A 24 18.39 -0.39 2.29
CA ILE A 24 18.64 -0.39 3.73
C ILE A 24 18.65 -1.82 4.29
N PHE A 25 17.68 -2.66 3.89
CA PHE A 25 17.66 -4.06 4.31
C PHE A 25 18.92 -4.80 3.89
N GLU A 26 19.35 -4.65 2.64
CA GLU A 26 20.57 -5.29 2.14
C GLU A 26 21.81 -4.85 2.94
N GLU A 27 21.98 -3.54 3.15
CA GLU A 27 23.10 -2.97 3.88
C GLU A 27 23.14 -3.42 5.34
N GLU A 28 22.02 -3.37 6.05
CA GLU A 28 21.93 -3.76 7.46
C GLU A 28 22.10 -5.28 7.67
N LEU A 29 21.46 -6.09 6.83
CA LEU A 29 21.63 -7.54 6.91
C LEU A 29 23.06 -7.98 6.62
N LYS A 30 23.74 -7.32 5.67
CA LYS A 30 25.16 -7.56 5.39
C LYS A 30 26.06 -7.20 6.57
N LYS A 31 25.81 -6.07 7.25
CA LYS A 31 26.55 -5.69 8.46
C LYS A 31 26.41 -6.72 9.59
N LEU A 32 25.24 -7.36 9.66
CA LEU A 32 24.93 -8.39 10.64
C LEU A 32 25.34 -9.81 10.17
N GLU A 33 26.07 -9.91 9.05
CA GLU A 33 26.55 -11.15 8.45
C GLU A 33 25.46 -12.13 8.05
N TYR A 34 24.22 -11.64 7.76
CA TYR A 34 23.17 -12.47 7.20
C TYR A 34 23.27 -12.57 5.69
N THR A 35 22.91 -13.73 5.16
CA THR A 35 22.68 -13.92 3.73
C THR A 35 21.29 -13.36 3.38
N PHE A 36 21.24 -12.45 2.42
CA PHE A 36 20.01 -11.81 1.97
C PHE A 36 19.47 -12.52 0.72
N LEU A 37 18.24 -13.01 0.80
CA LEU A 37 17.52 -13.63 -0.31
C LEU A 37 16.32 -12.75 -0.67
N LEU A 38 16.35 -12.08 -1.83
CA LEU A 38 15.21 -11.33 -2.34
C LEU A 38 14.31 -12.22 -3.19
N TYR A 39 13.02 -12.23 -2.91
CA TYR A 39 12.00 -12.95 -3.67
C TYR A 39 10.85 -12.03 -4.05
N ALA A 40 10.64 -11.81 -5.35
CA ALA A 40 9.50 -11.06 -5.86
C ALA A 40 8.26 -11.96 -5.91
N VAL A 41 7.22 -11.58 -5.18
CA VAL A 41 5.93 -12.27 -5.16
C VAL A 41 5.06 -11.67 -6.26
N GLY A 42 4.50 -12.51 -7.14
CA GLY A 42 3.58 -12.07 -8.20
C GLY A 42 2.28 -11.50 -7.63
N GLU A 43 1.63 -10.62 -8.38
CA GLU A 43 0.38 -9.97 -7.93
C GLU A 43 -0.70 -10.98 -7.55
N ASP A 44 -0.84 -12.08 -8.31
CA ASP A 44 -1.83 -13.12 -8.09
C ASP A 44 -1.37 -14.23 -7.13
N GLN A 45 -0.14 -14.14 -6.61
CA GLN A 45 0.38 -15.14 -5.68
C GLN A 45 0.00 -14.80 -4.23
N ASP A 46 -0.28 -15.84 -3.46
CA ASP A 46 -0.47 -15.71 -2.02
C ASP A 46 0.89 -15.65 -1.29
N ASP A 47 1.15 -14.51 -0.64
CA ASP A 47 2.41 -14.23 0.06
C ASP A 47 2.76 -15.31 1.10
N VAL A 48 1.74 -15.79 1.82
CA VAL A 48 1.93 -16.82 2.86
C VAL A 48 2.30 -18.16 2.26
N SER A 49 1.65 -18.58 1.17
CA SER A 49 1.98 -19.81 0.47
C SER A 49 3.41 -19.82 -0.05
N VAL A 50 3.85 -18.69 -0.63
CA VAL A 50 5.24 -18.52 -1.09
C VAL A 50 6.22 -18.60 0.06
N ALA A 51 5.94 -17.94 1.17
CA ALA A 51 6.80 -17.96 2.35
C ALA A 51 6.92 -19.36 2.97
N VAL A 52 5.80 -20.08 3.08
CA VAL A 52 5.76 -21.45 3.59
C VAL A 52 6.58 -22.39 2.68
N GLN A 53 6.46 -22.23 1.36
CA GLN A 53 7.25 -22.99 0.41
C GLN A 53 8.75 -22.69 0.57
N LEU A 54 9.13 -21.42 0.61
CA LEU A 54 10.53 -21.02 0.81
C LEU A 54 11.10 -21.54 2.13
N ALA A 55 10.32 -21.49 3.21
CA ALA A 55 10.73 -22.00 4.50
C ALA A 55 10.99 -23.52 4.48
N LYS A 56 10.22 -24.28 3.68
CA LYS A 56 10.42 -25.74 3.50
C LYS A 56 11.63 -26.05 2.61
N GLU A 57 11.85 -25.27 1.56
CA GLU A 57 12.94 -25.50 0.60
C GLU A 57 14.29 -24.99 1.09
N LYS A 58 14.28 -23.92 1.86
CA LYS A 58 15.46 -23.25 2.39
C LYS A 58 15.41 -23.24 3.91
N ARG A 59 16.56 -23.44 4.52
CA ARG A 59 16.68 -23.27 5.96
C ARG A 59 16.77 -21.78 6.27
N LEU A 60 15.64 -21.13 6.51
CA LEU A 60 15.61 -19.69 6.76
C LEU A 60 15.80 -19.36 8.23
N LYS A 61 16.57 -18.30 8.52
CA LYS A 61 16.70 -17.72 9.86
C LYS A 61 15.55 -16.78 10.17
N GLY A 62 14.99 -16.13 9.15
CA GLY A 62 13.86 -15.20 9.26
C GLY A 62 13.26 -14.86 7.91
N LEU A 63 12.07 -14.26 7.96
CA LEU A 63 11.31 -13.78 6.83
C LEU A 63 11.00 -12.29 7.01
N ILE A 64 11.11 -11.51 5.96
CA ILE A 64 10.62 -10.13 5.90
C ILE A 64 9.60 -10.06 4.77
N PHE A 65 8.41 -9.56 5.06
CA PHE A 65 7.40 -9.24 4.04
C PHE A 65 7.41 -7.74 3.81
N LEU A 66 7.55 -7.32 2.57
CA LEU A 66 7.54 -5.92 2.17
C LEU A 66 6.39 -5.68 1.20
N GLY A 67 5.39 -4.93 1.65
CA GLY A 67 4.13 -4.76 0.91
C GLY A 67 3.26 -6.01 0.93
N GLY A 68 2.16 -5.98 0.18
CA GLY A 68 1.18 -7.07 0.13
C GLY A 68 0.10 -6.97 1.20
N GLN A 69 -0.67 -8.03 1.29
CA GLN A 69 -1.76 -8.17 2.26
C GLN A 69 -1.68 -9.53 2.93
N MET A 70 -1.98 -9.56 4.22
CA MET A 70 -1.98 -10.80 4.97
C MET A 70 -3.25 -10.93 5.79
N ASP A 71 -3.90 -12.08 5.70
CA ASP A 71 -4.99 -12.42 6.61
C ASP A 71 -4.40 -12.82 7.97
N TYR A 72 -4.82 -12.11 9.02
CA TYR A 72 -4.36 -12.38 10.38
C TYR A 72 -4.83 -13.75 10.92
N LEU A 73 -5.88 -14.32 10.35
CA LEU A 73 -6.36 -15.68 10.70
C LEU A 73 -5.49 -16.78 10.11
N ASP A 74 -4.60 -16.45 9.17
CA ASP A 74 -3.72 -17.42 8.57
C ASP A 74 -2.61 -17.84 9.54
N THR A 75 -2.66 -19.09 9.97
CA THR A 75 -1.69 -19.68 10.92
C THR A 75 -0.53 -20.39 10.24
N ARG A 76 -0.53 -20.52 8.92
CA ARG A 76 0.50 -21.28 8.19
C ARG A 76 1.92 -20.78 8.40
N LEU A 77 2.10 -19.45 8.58
CA LEU A 77 3.42 -18.89 8.90
C LEU A 77 3.92 -19.32 10.28
N GLU A 78 3.03 -19.37 11.26
CA GLU A 78 3.36 -19.80 12.63
C GLU A 78 3.83 -21.26 12.64
N GLU A 79 3.25 -22.10 11.78
CA GLU A 79 3.60 -23.52 11.65
C GLU A 79 5.00 -23.74 11.08
N THR A 80 5.57 -22.77 10.37
CA THR A 80 6.94 -22.85 9.87
C THR A 80 7.98 -22.78 10.99
N GLY A 81 7.63 -22.21 12.13
CA GLY A 81 8.56 -21.91 13.23
C GLY A 81 9.58 -20.81 12.91
N VAL A 82 9.55 -20.22 11.70
CA VAL A 82 10.49 -19.18 11.26
C VAL A 82 9.98 -17.82 11.75
N PRO A 83 10.80 -17.01 12.46
CA PRO A 83 10.41 -15.65 12.83
C PRO A 83 10.20 -14.78 11.60
N TYR A 84 9.23 -13.86 11.66
CA TYR A 84 8.94 -12.97 10.53
C TYR A 84 8.62 -11.54 10.95
N VAL A 85 8.84 -10.61 10.03
CA VAL A 85 8.48 -9.19 10.16
C VAL A 85 7.60 -8.80 8.98
N LEU A 86 6.46 -8.17 9.27
CA LEU A 86 5.58 -7.56 8.30
C LEU A 86 5.95 -6.07 8.20
N CYS A 87 6.46 -5.66 7.04
CA CYS A 87 6.84 -4.29 6.78
C CYS A 87 5.90 -3.67 5.74
N THR A 88 5.15 -2.65 6.11
CA THR A 88 4.13 -2.01 5.25
C THR A 88 3.08 -2.99 4.68
N VAL A 89 2.84 -4.07 5.40
CA VAL A 89 1.77 -5.02 5.08
C VAL A 89 0.52 -4.59 5.84
N ALA A 90 -0.61 -4.49 5.13
CA ALA A 90 -1.89 -4.25 5.78
C ALA A 90 -2.27 -5.47 6.62
N VAL A 91 -2.29 -5.31 7.93
CA VAL A 91 -2.71 -6.35 8.88
C VAL A 91 -3.90 -5.83 9.66
N ASN A 92 -4.94 -6.62 9.74
CA ASN A 92 -6.02 -6.35 10.67
C ASN A 92 -5.50 -6.60 12.10
N MET A 93 -5.20 -5.53 12.83
CA MET A 93 -4.37 -5.46 14.03
C MET A 93 -5.06 -6.00 15.29
N MET A 94 -5.46 -7.27 15.36
CA MET A 94 -6.17 -7.77 16.54
C MET A 94 -5.46 -8.81 17.40
N ALA A 95 -4.31 -9.35 17.01
CA ALA A 95 -3.53 -10.23 17.91
C ALA A 95 -2.03 -10.24 17.58
N PRO A 96 -1.13 -10.16 18.58
CA PRO A 96 0.29 -10.44 18.36
C PRO A 96 0.44 -11.93 18.04
N LYS A 97 0.94 -12.24 16.85
CA LYS A 97 1.32 -13.59 16.47
C LYS A 97 2.63 -14.00 17.17
N ARG A 98 2.75 -15.26 17.55
CA ARG A 98 3.85 -15.77 18.40
C ARG A 98 5.25 -15.49 17.86
N ASN A 99 5.43 -15.58 16.55
CA ASN A 99 6.74 -15.45 15.89
C ASN A 99 6.83 -14.24 14.95
N GLY A 100 5.80 -13.37 14.97
CA GLY A 100 5.67 -12.24 14.05
C GLY A 100 5.80 -10.89 14.75
N SER A 101 6.41 -9.95 14.05
CA SER A 101 6.41 -8.52 14.38
C SER A 101 5.92 -7.72 13.19
N SER A 102 5.45 -6.49 13.41
CA SER A 102 5.04 -5.60 12.31
C SER A 102 5.59 -4.20 12.49
N VAL A 103 5.94 -3.58 11.37
CA VAL A 103 6.31 -2.17 11.26
C VAL A 103 5.53 -1.58 10.10
N SER A 104 4.63 -0.67 10.37
CA SER A 104 3.74 -0.10 9.35
C SER A 104 3.31 1.32 9.73
N ILE A 105 2.81 2.04 8.74
CA ILE A 105 2.13 3.31 8.92
C ILE A 105 0.67 2.99 9.26
N ASP A 106 0.05 3.84 10.06
CA ASP A 106 -1.40 3.84 10.25
C ASP A 106 -2.05 4.55 9.05
N ASP A 107 -2.25 3.80 7.96
CA ASP A 107 -2.72 4.33 6.68
C ASP A 107 -4.09 5.04 6.78
N GLU A 108 -4.97 4.56 7.63
CA GLU A 108 -6.26 5.17 7.89
C GLU A 108 -6.11 6.53 8.54
N LYS A 109 -5.33 6.60 9.61
CA LYS A 109 -5.08 7.83 10.36
C LYS A 109 -4.30 8.88 9.55
N GLU A 110 -3.30 8.46 8.80
CA GLU A 110 -2.50 9.39 7.98
C GLU A 110 -3.31 9.92 6.79
N SER A 111 -4.14 9.08 6.17
CA SER A 111 -5.09 9.52 5.15
C SER A 111 -6.14 10.50 5.72
N TYR A 112 -6.67 10.19 6.91
CA TYR A 112 -7.55 11.11 7.62
C TYR A 112 -6.91 12.49 7.79
N LYS A 113 -5.67 12.56 8.27
CA LYS A 113 -4.95 13.83 8.46
C LYS A 113 -4.80 14.63 7.16
N ALA A 114 -4.46 13.95 6.06
CA ALA A 114 -4.29 14.59 4.76
C ALA A 114 -5.60 15.21 4.27
N VAL A 115 -6.71 14.50 4.38
CA VAL A 115 -8.03 14.97 3.94
C VAL A 115 -8.59 16.01 4.89
N ASP A 116 -8.44 15.84 6.20
CA ASP A 116 -8.82 16.83 7.21
C ASP A 116 -8.09 18.18 6.98
N TYR A 117 -6.81 18.13 6.59
CA TYR A 117 -6.08 19.33 6.19
C TYR A 117 -6.75 20.04 5.00
N LEU A 118 -7.18 19.31 3.98
CA LEU A 118 -7.90 19.89 2.84
C LEU A 118 -9.25 20.51 3.28
N CYS A 119 -9.98 19.82 4.16
CA CYS A 119 -11.23 20.33 4.72
C CYS A 119 -11.00 21.64 5.49
N LYS A 120 -9.96 21.69 6.34
CA LYS A 120 -9.57 22.90 7.10
C LYS A 120 -9.10 24.07 6.20
N LYS A 121 -8.63 23.77 4.99
CA LYS A 121 -8.35 24.79 3.95
C LYS A 121 -9.61 25.30 3.24
N GLY A 122 -10.77 24.76 3.58
CA GLY A 122 -12.08 25.20 3.07
C GLY A 122 -12.59 24.38 1.88
N HIS A 123 -11.89 23.32 1.47
CA HIS A 123 -12.38 22.44 0.42
C HIS A 123 -13.57 21.60 0.92
N LYS A 124 -14.66 21.60 0.17
CA LYS A 124 -15.87 20.79 0.46
C LYS A 124 -16.17 19.77 -0.64
N LYS A 125 -15.57 19.92 -1.81
CA LYS A 125 -15.68 19.00 -2.95
C LYS A 125 -14.30 18.41 -3.19
N ILE A 126 -13.98 17.33 -2.48
CA ILE A 126 -12.67 16.69 -2.50
C ILE A 126 -12.82 15.35 -3.20
N ALA A 127 -12.12 15.18 -4.31
CA ALA A 127 -12.04 13.89 -5.01
C ALA A 127 -10.92 13.03 -4.40
N ILE A 128 -11.03 11.72 -4.56
CA ILE A 128 -9.97 10.75 -4.22
C ILE A 128 -9.72 9.81 -5.39
N ILE A 129 -8.44 9.55 -5.68
CA ILE A 129 -8.03 8.38 -6.46
C ILE A 129 -7.60 7.33 -5.46
N SER A 130 -8.45 6.32 -5.28
CA SER A 130 -8.29 5.23 -4.32
C SER A 130 -7.68 3.99 -4.97
N GLY A 131 -7.37 2.96 -4.18
CA GLY A 131 -7.01 1.64 -4.68
C GLY A 131 -8.08 1.00 -5.54
N LYS A 132 -7.95 -0.27 -5.86
CA LYS A 132 -8.99 -1.02 -6.59
C LYS A 132 -10.29 -1.08 -5.80
N ARG A 133 -11.40 -1.27 -6.51
CA ARG A 133 -12.70 -1.42 -5.85
C ARG A 133 -12.70 -2.68 -4.97
N GLY A 134 -13.08 -2.51 -3.71
CA GLY A 134 -13.10 -3.62 -2.74
C GLY A 134 -11.75 -3.93 -2.10
N ASP A 135 -10.72 -3.11 -2.34
CA ASP A 135 -9.42 -3.25 -1.69
C ASP A 135 -9.58 -3.23 -0.15
N GLN A 136 -9.12 -4.30 0.49
CA GLN A 136 -9.10 -4.45 1.95
C GLN A 136 -7.73 -4.14 2.56
N ALA A 137 -6.75 -3.83 1.71
CA ALA A 137 -5.39 -3.48 2.09
C ALA A 137 -5.22 -1.96 2.27
N VAL A 138 -4.03 -1.47 1.96
CA VAL A 138 -3.63 -0.07 2.15
C VAL A 138 -4.56 0.93 1.47
N GLY A 139 -5.01 0.66 0.25
CA GLY A 139 -5.94 1.53 -0.46
C GLY A 139 -7.31 1.64 0.23
N GLY A 140 -7.81 0.53 0.75
CA GLY A 140 -9.05 0.50 1.52
C GLY A 140 -8.96 1.27 2.83
N LEU A 141 -7.85 1.14 3.56
CA LEU A 141 -7.59 1.92 4.78
C LEU A 141 -7.52 3.42 4.49
N ARG A 142 -6.86 3.82 3.41
CA ARG A 142 -6.77 5.22 3.00
C ARG A 142 -8.12 5.78 2.58
N LEU A 143 -8.95 4.99 1.89
CA LEU A 143 -10.32 5.37 1.57
C LEU A 143 -11.18 5.54 2.83
N LYS A 144 -10.98 4.69 3.83
CA LYS A 144 -11.69 4.80 5.11
C LYS A 144 -11.32 6.12 5.81
N GLY A 145 -10.03 6.44 5.91
CA GLY A 145 -9.57 7.71 6.48
C GLY A 145 -10.12 8.94 5.74
N TYR A 146 -10.21 8.89 4.40
CA TYR A 146 -10.86 9.93 3.60
C TYR A 146 -12.34 10.11 4.00
N ARG A 147 -13.10 9.03 4.10
CA ARG A 147 -14.54 9.09 4.46
C ARG A 147 -14.73 9.64 5.87
N GLU A 148 -13.92 9.20 6.82
CA GLU A 148 -13.99 9.68 8.21
C GLU A 148 -13.67 11.17 8.31
N ALA A 149 -12.63 11.64 7.61
CA ALA A 149 -12.28 13.05 7.60
C ALA A 149 -13.40 13.94 7.04
N LEU A 150 -14.05 13.54 5.94
CA LEU A 150 -15.19 14.26 5.41
C LEU A 150 -16.35 14.31 6.43
N LYS A 151 -16.69 13.17 7.00
CA LYS A 151 -17.77 13.03 8.00
C LYS A 151 -17.54 13.94 9.20
N ASP A 152 -16.34 13.93 9.78
CA ASP A 152 -15.99 14.72 10.96
C ASP A 152 -15.98 16.23 10.68
N ASN A 153 -15.76 16.61 9.43
CA ASN A 153 -15.86 18.00 8.98
C ASN A 153 -17.27 18.37 8.48
N GLY A 154 -18.29 17.51 8.68
CA GLY A 154 -19.67 17.76 8.28
C GLY A 154 -19.88 17.84 6.77
N ILE A 155 -19.03 17.17 5.99
CA ILE A 155 -19.11 17.11 4.54
C ILE A 155 -19.69 15.77 4.12
N GLU A 156 -20.78 15.79 3.36
CA GLU A 156 -21.38 14.59 2.81
C GLU A 156 -20.45 13.95 1.77
N VAL A 157 -20.30 12.63 1.85
CA VAL A 157 -19.47 11.88 0.91
C VAL A 157 -20.19 11.78 -0.44
N ASN A 158 -19.61 12.37 -1.47
CA ASN A 158 -20.07 12.18 -2.85
C ASN A 158 -19.35 10.97 -3.47
N GLU A 159 -20.08 9.87 -3.65
CA GLU A 159 -19.53 8.63 -4.21
C GLU A 159 -18.99 8.83 -5.65
N ASN A 160 -19.49 9.81 -6.40
CA ASN A 160 -18.98 10.11 -7.73
C ASN A 160 -17.58 10.76 -7.71
N LEU A 161 -17.14 11.29 -6.58
CA LEU A 161 -15.79 11.81 -6.38
C LEU A 161 -14.80 10.75 -5.90
N ILE A 162 -15.28 9.55 -5.59
CA ILE A 162 -14.43 8.41 -5.28
C ILE A 162 -14.12 7.68 -6.57
N ARG A 163 -12.85 7.71 -6.97
CA ARG A 163 -12.38 7.04 -8.18
C ARG A 163 -11.45 5.91 -7.82
N TYR A 164 -11.68 4.76 -8.42
CA TYR A 164 -10.92 3.55 -8.18
C TYR A 164 -9.92 3.31 -9.29
N MET A 165 -8.74 2.78 -8.95
CA MET A 165 -7.76 2.34 -9.92
C MET A 165 -8.35 1.27 -10.84
N LYS A 166 -7.89 1.24 -12.09
CA LYS A 166 -8.26 0.26 -13.10
C LYS A 166 -7.55 -1.05 -12.85
N ASP A 167 -8.24 -2.17 -13.08
CA ASP A 167 -7.68 -3.51 -12.89
C ASP A 167 -6.70 -3.92 -14.00
N ASP A 168 -6.86 -3.35 -15.19
CA ASP A 168 -6.04 -3.60 -16.38
C ASP A 168 -4.79 -2.71 -16.50
N ILE A 169 -4.57 -1.82 -15.53
CA ILE A 169 -3.40 -0.94 -15.45
C ILE A 169 -2.67 -1.24 -14.14
N PRO A 170 -1.33 -1.28 -14.13
CA PRO A 170 -0.57 -1.52 -12.91
C PRO A 170 -1.00 -0.60 -11.76
N GLU A 171 -1.27 -1.20 -10.61
CA GLU A 171 -1.73 -0.50 -9.43
C GLU A 171 -0.68 0.49 -8.91
N TYR A 172 -1.11 1.58 -8.28
CA TYR A 172 -0.23 2.66 -7.78
C TYR A 172 0.73 3.25 -8.82
N SER A 173 0.41 3.15 -10.12
CA SER A 173 1.24 3.67 -11.20
C SER A 173 0.84 5.08 -11.65
N VAL A 174 1.77 5.77 -12.31
CA VAL A 174 1.50 7.04 -13.00
C VAL A 174 0.41 6.89 -14.05
N ALA A 175 0.43 5.77 -14.78
CA ALA A 175 -0.55 5.50 -15.84
C ALA A 175 -1.98 5.36 -15.27
N ASN A 176 -2.13 4.67 -14.15
CA ASN A 176 -3.44 4.50 -13.51
C ASN A 176 -3.96 5.84 -12.96
N GLY A 177 -3.12 6.59 -12.24
CA GLY A 177 -3.46 7.93 -11.78
C GLY A 177 -3.87 8.88 -12.91
N TYR A 178 -3.16 8.85 -14.02
CA TYR A 178 -3.47 9.64 -15.22
C TYR A 178 -4.82 9.26 -15.83
N GLN A 179 -5.03 7.97 -16.11
CA GLN A 179 -6.24 7.50 -16.78
C GLN A 179 -7.51 7.79 -15.95
N VAL A 180 -7.46 7.48 -14.67
CA VAL A 180 -8.60 7.69 -13.75
C VAL A 180 -8.91 9.18 -13.58
N THR A 181 -7.88 10.02 -13.48
CA THR A 181 -8.07 11.47 -13.39
C THR A 181 -8.64 12.04 -14.68
N LYS A 182 -8.20 11.57 -15.82
CA LYS A 182 -8.75 11.98 -17.11
C LYS A 182 -10.24 11.70 -17.22
N GLU A 183 -10.69 10.53 -16.78
CA GLU A 183 -12.10 10.16 -16.72
C GLU A 183 -12.89 11.05 -15.73
N LEU A 184 -12.30 11.38 -14.56
CA LEU A 184 -12.90 12.31 -13.61
C LEU A 184 -13.07 13.69 -14.22
N LEU A 185 -12.06 14.22 -14.92
CA LEU A 185 -12.11 15.53 -15.58
C LEU A 185 -13.13 15.60 -16.72
N GLN A 186 -13.39 14.48 -17.39
CA GLN A 186 -14.42 14.35 -18.43
C GLN A 186 -15.83 14.18 -17.84
N SER A 187 -15.95 13.80 -16.58
CA SER A 187 -17.23 13.73 -15.89
C SER A 187 -17.76 15.12 -15.60
N LYS A 188 -19.05 15.24 -15.29
CA LYS A 188 -19.67 16.51 -14.88
C LYS A 188 -19.45 16.83 -13.40
N GLU A 189 -18.67 16.04 -12.71
CA GLU A 189 -18.43 16.19 -11.28
C GLU A 189 -17.48 17.37 -11.02
N GLU A 190 -17.91 18.25 -10.13
CA GLU A 190 -17.07 19.36 -9.69
C GLU A 190 -16.27 18.99 -8.45
N PHE A 191 -14.99 19.30 -8.45
CA PHE A 191 -14.12 19.19 -7.28
C PHE A 191 -13.15 20.37 -7.20
N THR A 192 -12.71 20.68 -6.00
CA THR A 192 -11.78 21.79 -5.72
C THR A 192 -10.47 21.31 -5.14
N ALA A 193 -10.40 20.05 -4.73
CA ALA A 193 -9.18 19.37 -4.30
C ALA A 193 -9.25 17.90 -4.71
N LEU A 194 -8.10 17.28 -4.86
CA LEU A 194 -7.97 15.86 -5.16
C LEU A 194 -6.90 15.24 -4.26
N TYR A 195 -7.27 14.20 -3.55
CA TYR A 195 -6.37 13.36 -2.77
C TYR A 195 -5.96 12.14 -3.58
N ALA A 196 -4.68 12.03 -3.92
CA ALA A 196 -4.09 10.85 -4.54
C ALA A 196 -3.42 10.00 -3.46
N ILE A 197 -3.75 8.71 -3.40
CA ILE A 197 -3.29 7.84 -2.30
C ILE A 197 -1.81 7.42 -2.38
N SER A 198 -1.09 7.80 -3.43
CA SER A 198 0.37 7.58 -3.56
C SER A 198 1.02 8.61 -4.45
N ASP A 199 2.33 8.80 -4.31
CA ASP A 199 3.12 9.78 -5.08
C ASP A 199 3.08 9.48 -6.58
N LEU A 200 3.25 8.22 -6.98
CA LEU A 200 3.18 7.85 -8.41
C LEU A 200 1.80 8.13 -9.00
N THR A 201 0.74 7.83 -8.24
CA THR A 201 -0.63 8.20 -8.63
C THR A 201 -0.76 9.71 -8.76
N ALA A 202 -0.19 10.50 -7.83
CA ALA A 202 -0.22 11.95 -7.87
C ALA A 202 0.48 12.52 -9.10
N PHE A 203 1.60 11.95 -9.56
CA PHE A 203 2.22 12.36 -10.82
C PHE A 203 1.30 12.16 -12.02
N GLY A 204 0.55 11.06 -12.04
CA GLY A 204 -0.48 10.83 -13.07
C GLY A 204 -1.61 11.86 -13.02
N VAL A 205 -2.06 12.20 -11.81
CA VAL A 205 -3.06 13.26 -11.57
C VAL A 205 -2.57 14.60 -12.11
N TYR A 206 -1.36 15.00 -11.75
CA TYR A 206 -0.75 16.25 -12.23
C TYR A 206 -0.71 16.33 -13.76
N LYS A 207 -0.27 15.25 -14.40
CA LYS A 207 -0.22 15.19 -15.87
C LYS A 207 -1.61 15.38 -16.48
N ALA A 208 -2.62 14.67 -16.00
CA ALA A 208 -3.98 14.76 -16.52
C ALA A 208 -4.58 16.17 -16.33
N ILE A 209 -4.38 16.79 -15.16
CA ILE A 209 -4.86 18.14 -14.87
C ILE A 209 -4.16 19.16 -15.78
N SER A 210 -2.84 19.06 -15.92
CA SER A 210 -2.06 19.96 -16.79
C SER A 210 -2.52 19.90 -18.25
N GLU A 211 -2.73 18.70 -18.78
CA GLU A 211 -3.21 18.51 -20.16
C GLU A 211 -4.65 19.01 -20.37
N SER A 212 -5.46 19.10 -19.33
CA SER A 212 -6.80 19.67 -19.39
C SER A 212 -6.84 21.21 -19.40
N GLY A 213 -5.67 21.87 -19.32
CA GLY A 213 -5.54 23.32 -19.22
C GLY A 213 -5.90 23.91 -17.85
N LYS A 214 -6.18 23.06 -16.85
CA LYS A 214 -6.40 23.48 -15.47
C LYS A 214 -5.05 23.62 -14.73
N LYS A 215 -5.06 24.41 -13.67
CA LYS A 215 -3.89 24.59 -12.78
C LYS A 215 -4.16 23.94 -11.44
N VAL A 216 -3.11 23.42 -10.84
CA VAL A 216 -3.08 22.98 -9.45
C VAL A 216 -2.52 24.09 -8.59
#